data_3d41071ca1281ff6bea5c5cb518d7c33
#
_entry.id   3d41071ca1281ff6bea5c5cb518d7c33
#
_cell.length_a   1.000
_cell.length_b   1.000
_cell.length_c   1.000
_cell.angle_alpha   90.00
_cell.angle_beta   90.00
_cell.angle_gamma   90.00
#
_symmetry.space_group_name_H-M   'P 1'
#
loop_
_entity.id
_entity.type
_entity.pdbx_description
1 polymer ?
#
loop_
_entity_poly.entity_id
_entity_poly.type
_entity_poly.pdbx_seq_one_letter_code
_entity_poly.pdbx_strand_id
1 'polypeptide(L)'
;ELLNVRTEASLNETALRNKMQELNTLNGNIPVVFEESRYPLTPFPSDYQILKSEVLSADRTLMALGNESLVARKQIAVNKSQWLPKLELGYRRNTETGTPFNGVVVGFSFPLFENRNKVKIAKAQALNIDLQKENATLQVESELSQLYREAKALHNSMEEYKKTFRSQQDLALLKQALTGGQISICLLY
;
A
#
# COMPACT_ATOMS: atom_id res chain seq x y z
N GLU A 1 3.65 22.07 -35.15
CA GLU A 1 4.21 20.76 -34.71
C GLU A 1 5.41 20.94 -33.79
N LEU A 2 6.47 21.62 -34.18
CA LEU A 2 7.72 21.81 -33.42
C LEU A 2 7.49 22.51 -32.08
N LEU A 3 6.55 23.48 -32.00
CA LEU A 3 6.18 24.14 -30.75
C LEU A 3 5.48 23.19 -29.77
N ASN A 4 4.60 22.32 -30.28
CA ASN A 4 3.91 21.33 -29.44
C ASN A 4 4.88 20.30 -28.84
N VAL A 5 5.80 19.76 -29.65
CA VAL A 5 6.84 18.84 -29.17
C VAL A 5 7.74 19.48 -28.12
N ARG A 6 8.12 20.76 -28.31
CA ARG A 6 8.92 21.52 -27.35
C ARG A 6 8.16 21.75 -26.04
N THR A 7 6.87 22.07 -26.12
CA THR A 7 6.01 22.25 -24.94
C THR A 7 5.86 20.92 -24.17
N GLU A 8 5.63 19.83 -24.88
CA GLU A 8 5.51 18.50 -24.28
C GLU A 8 6.82 18.06 -23.60
N ALA A 9 7.97 18.31 -24.25
CA ALA A 9 9.27 18.04 -23.64
C ALA A 9 9.48 18.86 -22.34
N SER A 10 9.12 20.15 -22.35
CA SER A 10 9.21 21.01 -21.15
C SER A 10 8.28 20.55 -20.03
N LEU A 11 7.06 20.11 -20.35
CA LEU A 11 6.13 19.55 -19.37
C LEU A 11 6.65 18.26 -18.76
N ASN A 12 7.21 17.37 -19.56
CA ASN A 12 7.82 16.11 -19.10
C ASN A 12 9.04 16.37 -18.20
N GLU A 13 9.89 17.35 -18.55
CA GLU A 13 11.01 17.75 -17.70
C GLU A 13 10.53 18.29 -16.33
N THR A 14 9.49 19.10 -16.33
CA THR A 14 8.89 19.62 -15.11
C THR A 14 8.28 18.49 -14.26
N ALA A 15 7.57 17.57 -14.89
CA ALA A 15 7.00 16.41 -14.22
C ALA A 15 8.10 15.52 -13.58
N LEU A 16 9.21 15.31 -14.29
CA LEU A 16 10.36 14.59 -13.78
C LEU A 16 10.95 15.27 -12.53
N ARG A 17 11.18 16.59 -12.59
CA ARG A 17 11.70 17.36 -11.45
C ARG A 17 10.77 17.27 -10.24
N ASN A 18 9.45 17.37 -10.44
CA ASN A 18 8.47 17.25 -9.37
C ASN A 18 8.51 15.85 -8.73
N LYS A 19 8.62 14.80 -9.53
CA LYS A 19 8.73 13.42 -9.02
C LYS A 19 10.04 13.16 -8.27
N MET A 20 11.15 13.74 -8.75
CA MET A 20 12.42 13.68 -8.03
C MET A 20 12.36 14.40 -6.68
N GLN A 21 11.69 15.55 -6.62
CA GLN A 21 11.50 16.27 -5.36
C GLN A 21 10.61 15.50 -4.38
N GLU A 22 9.53 14.89 -4.87
CA GLU A 22 8.67 14.01 -4.07
C GLU A 22 9.47 12.84 -3.48
N LEU A 23 10.29 12.20 -4.30
CA LEU A 23 11.16 11.11 -3.87
C LEU A 23 12.19 11.55 -2.82
N ASN A 24 12.84 12.71 -3.03
CA ASN A 24 13.77 13.26 -2.05
C ASN A 24 13.07 13.54 -0.71
N THR A 25 11.84 14.05 -0.76
CA THR A 25 11.04 14.30 0.45
C THR A 25 10.75 13.00 1.19
N LEU A 26 10.38 11.92 0.48
CA LEU A 26 10.16 10.60 1.07
C LEU A 26 11.45 9.98 1.63
N ASN A 27 12.61 10.34 1.08
CA ASN A 27 13.93 9.89 1.54
C ASN A 27 14.55 10.83 2.60
N GLY A 28 13.74 11.61 3.30
CA GLY A 28 14.23 12.52 4.35
C GLY A 28 15.06 13.70 3.83
N ASN A 29 14.75 14.21 2.63
CA ASN A 29 15.47 15.27 1.91
C ASN A 29 16.90 14.89 1.50
N ILE A 30 17.25 13.62 1.49
CA ILE A 30 18.52 13.14 0.94
C ILE A 30 18.37 12.97 -0.56
N PRO A 31 19.17 13.62 -1.41
CA PRO A 31 19.07 13.49 -2.86
C PRO A 31 19.29 12.04 -3.30
N VAL A 32 18.36 11.54 -4.12
CA VAL A 32 18.49 10.21 -4.74
C VAL A 32 19.05 10.41 -6.14
N VAL A 33 20.18 9.78 -6.42
CA VAL A 33 20.78 9.77 -7.76
C VAL A 33 20.33 8.52 -8.48
N PHE A 34 19.68 8.72 -9.65
CA PHE A 34 19.33 7.63 -10.55
C PHE A 34 20.38 7.51 -11.64
N GLU A 35 21.06 6.38 -11.68
CA GLU A 35 22.01 6.04 -12.75
C GLU A 35 21.33 5.26 -13.89
N GLU A 36 20.18 4.65 -13.62
CA GLU A 36 19.46 3.84 -14.60
C GLU A 36 18.54 4.71 -15.47
N SER A 37 18.85 4.76 -16.76
CA SER A 37 18.05 5.45 -17.78
C SER A 37 17.01 4.56 -18.47
N ARG A 38 16.92 3.30 -18.12
CA ARG A 38 16.02 2.32 -18.73
C ARG A 38 15.13 1.68 -17.70
N TYR A 39 13.83 1.58 -18.02
CA TYR A 39 12.91 0.80 -17.21
C TYR A 39 13.28 -0.68 -17.25
N PRO A 40 13.30 -1.40 -16.10
CA PRO A 40 13.47 -2.83 -16.10
C PRO A 40 12.35 -3.48 -16.93
N LEU A 41 12.71 -4.45 -17.77
CA LEU A 41 11.74 -5.23 -18.53
C LEU A 41 11.00 -6.16 -17.55
N THR A 42 9.87 -5.71 -17.06
CA THR A 42 9.01 -6.51 -16.20
C THR A 42 8.02 -7.28 -17.09
N PRO A 43 8.00 -8.61 -17.03
CA PRO A 43 7.01 -9.37 -17.78
C PRO A 43 5.60 -9.01 -17.32
N PHE A 44 4.68 -8.86 -18.28
CA PHE A 44 3.29 -8.60 -17.94
C PHE A 44 2.69 -9.85 -17.26
N PRO A 45 2.07 -9.71 -16.06
CA PRO A 45 1.49 -10.84 -15.36
C PRO A 45 0.36 -11.45 -16.17
N SER A 46 0.50 -12.74 -16.51
CA SER A 46 -0.46 -13.48 -17.35
C SER A 46 -1.76 -13.83 -16.60
N ASP A 47 -1.68 -14.05 -15.29
CA ASP A 47 -2.81 -14.44 -14.45
C ASP A 47 -3.13 -13.36 -13.43
N TYR A 48 -4.31 -12.77 -13.57
CA TYR A 48 -4.84 -11.76 -12.65
C TYR A 48 -5.11 -12.32 -11.24
N GLN A 49 -5.51 -13.60 -11.13
CA GLN A 49 -5.87 -14.16 -9.81
C GLN A 49 -4.62 -14.39 -8.95
N ILE A 50 -3.53 -14.81 -9.57
CA ILE A 50 -2.24 -14.95 -8.89
C ILE A 50 -1.76 -13.58 -8.43
N LEU A 51 -1.74 -12.59 -9.32
CA LEU A 51 -1.37 -11.21 -8.99
C LEU A 51 -2.24 -10.64 -7.86
N LYS A 52 -3.56 -10.86 -7.92
CA LYS A 52 -4.50 -10.42 -6.87
C LYS A 52 -4.14 -11.01 -5.51
N SER A 53 -3.88 -12.32 -5.45
CA SER A 53 -3.52 -12.99 -4.19
C SER A 53 -2.19 -12.49 -3.62
N GLU A 54 -1.21 -12.24 -4.47
CA GLU A 54 0.09 -11.70 -4.08
C GLU A 54 -0.04 -10.27 -3.53
N VAL A 55 -0.75 -9.39 -4.22
CA VAL A 55 -0.97 -8.00 -3.80
C VAL A 55 -1.72 -7.94 -2.47
N LEU A 56 -2.82 -8.69 -2.32
CA LEU A 56 -3.59 -8.71 -1.07
C LEU A 56 -2.79 -9.26 0.11
N SER A 57 -1.90 -10.22 -0.12
CA SER A 57 -1.04 -10.77 0.93
C SER A 57 0.12 -9.87 1.31
N ALA A 58 0.62 -9.06 0.36
CA ALA A 58 1.76 -8.17 0.55
C ALA A 58 1.37 -6.75 1.00
N ASP A 59 0.08 -6.40 0.90
CA ASP A 59 -0.39 -5.06 1.25
C ASP A 59 -0.24 -4.79 2.75
N ARG A 60 0.57 -3.78 3.08
CA ARG A 60 0.92 -3.43 4.46
C ARG A 60 -0.27 -2.88 5.25
N THR A 61 -1.18 -2.19 4.58
CA THR A 61 -2.39 -1.63 5.21
C THR A 61 -3.33 -2.76 5.62
N LEU A 62 -3.54 -3.75 4.75
CA LEU A 62 -4.36 -4.93 5.06
C LEU A 62 -3.73 -5.79 6.16
N MET A 63 -2.41 -5.92 6.18
CA MET A 63 -1.69 -6.59 7.27
C MET A 63 -1.84 -5.84 8.60
N ALA A 64 -1.71 -4.51 8.60
CA ALA A 64 -1.88 -3.67 9.78
C ALA A 64 -3.31 -3.80 10.34
N LEU A 65 -4.34 -3.65 9.50
CA LEU A 65 -5.75 -3.83 9.88
C LEU A 65 -6.04 -5.25 10.37
N GLY A 66 -5.39 -6.27 9.78
CA GLY A 66 -5.48 -7.64 10.25
C GLY A 66 -4.96 -7.81 11.67
N ASN A 67 -3.80 -7.23 11.98
CA ASN A 67 -3.21 -7.24 13.32
C ASN A 67 -4.07 -6.44 14.31
N GLU A 68 -4.61 -5.29 13.90
CA GLU A 68 -5.49 -4.47 14.71
C GLU A 68 -6.79 -5.22 15.07
N SER A 69 -7.37 -5.96 14.13
CA SER A 69 -8.51 -6.85 14.38
C SER A 69 -8.19 -7.90 15.44
N LEU A 70 -7.00 -8.52 15.37
CA LEU A 70 -6.55 -9.48 16.39
C LEU A 70 -6.42 -8.82 17.76
N VAL A 71 -5.86 -7.62 17.86
CA VAL A 71 -5.75 -6.84 19.10
C VAL A 71 -7.14 -6.54 19.65
N ALA A 72 -8.07 -6.06 18.81
CA ALA A 72 -9.43 -5.74 19.22
C ALA A 72 -10.18 -6.97 19.78
N ARG A 73 -10.00 -8.14 19.15
CA ARG A 73 -10.56 -9.41 19.65
C ARG A 73 -9.96 -9.81 21.01
N LYS A 74 -8.65 -9.62 21.21
CA LYS A 74 -8.00 -9.84 22.52
C LYS A 74 -8.51 -8.84 23.57
N GLN A 75 -8.76 -7.59 23.18
CA GLN A 75 -9.33 -6.57 24.07
C GLN A 75 -10.73 -6.96 24.58
N ILE A 76 -11.55 -7.63 23.76
CA ILE A 76 -12.84 -8.19 24.20
C ILE A 76 -12.61 -9.21 25.32
N ALA A 77 -11.62 -10.09 25.20
CA ALA A 77 -11.29 -11.08 26.21
C ALA A 77 -10.80 -10.43 27.51
N VAL A 78 -9.95 -9.40 27.40
CA VAL A 78 -9.48 -8.61 28.54
C VAL A 78 -10.66 -7.93 29.25
N ASN A 79 -11.56 -7.29 28.50
CA ASN A 79 -12.73 -6.63 29.09
C ASN A 79 -13.72 -7.62 29.76
N LYS A 80 -13.77 -8.86 29.24
CA LYS A 80 -14.52 -9.93 29.91
C LYS A 80 -13.86 -10.35 31.23
N SER A 81 -12.53 -10.49 31.25
CA SER A 81 -11.81 -10.91 32.48
C SER A 81 -11.87 -9.85 33.58
N GLN A 82 -12.08 -8.55 33.23
CA GLN A 82 -12.26 -7.47 34.21
C GLN A 82 -13.54 -7.61 35.07
N TRP A 83 -14.44 -8.53 34.71
CA TRP A 83 -15.60 -8.88 35.56
C TRP A 83 -15.25 -9.84 36.69
N LEU A 84 -14.07 -10.46 36.64
CA LEU A 84 -13.62 -11.34 37.69
C LEU A 84 -13.19 -10.52 38.92
N PRO A 85 -13.43 -11.05 40.13
CA PRO A 85 -12.95 -10.41 41.35
C PRO A 85 -11.43 -10.30 41.34
N LYS A 86 -10.93 -9.14 41.73
CA LYS A 86 -9.50 -8.94 41.93
C LYS A 86 -9.12 -9.43 43.33
N LEU A 87 -8.14 -10.30 43.39
CA LEU A 87 -7.52 -10.78 44.59
C LEU A 87 -6.26 -9.93 44.88
N GLU A 88 -6.22 -9.29 46.03
CA GLU A 88 -5.05 -8.55 46.51
C GLU A 88 -4.41 -9.34 47.63
N LEU A 89 -3.14 -9.68 47.47
CA LEU A 89 -2.32 -10.27 48.52
C LEU A 89 -1.18 -9.30 48.81
N GLY A 90 -1.07 -8.86 50.05
CA GLY A 90 -0.03 -7.94 50.46
C GLY A 90 0.58 -8.33 51.80
N TYR A 91 1.83 -7.97 52.01
CA TYR A 91 2.50 -8.01 53.29
C TYR A 91 2.70 -6.58 53.76
N ARG A 92 2.19 -6.25 54.93
CA ARG A 92 2.29 -4.92 55.55
C ARG A 92 3.12 -5.00 56.84
N ARG A 93 4.17 -4.20 56.88
CA ARG A 93 4.95 -3.99 58.09
C ARG A 93 4.70 -2.55 58.59
N ASN A 94 4.22 -2.43 59.79
CA ASN A 94 4.03 -1.12 60.41
C ASN A 94 5.01 -0.97 61.60
N THR A 95 5.79 0.13 61.63
CA THR A 95 6.80 0.42 62.62
C THR A 95 6.53 1.71 63.40
N GLU A 96 5.34 2.33 63.21
CA GLU A 96 5.07 3.66 63.75
C GLU A 96 4.84 3.70 65.29
N THR A 97 4.56 2.60 65.95
CA THR A 97 4.21 2.54 67.37
C THR A 97 5.26 1.85 68.25
N GLY A 98 6.54 1.78 67.86
CA GLY A 98 7.63 1.23 68.67
C GLY A 98 7.66 -0.30 68.78
N THR A 99 6.58 -1.01 68.47
CA THR A 99 6.54 -2.46 68.30
C THR A 99 6.26 -2.82 66.85
N PRO A 100 7.16 -3.54 66.15
CA PRO A 100 6.95 -3.87 64.74
C PRO A 100 5.79 -4.86 64.64
N PHE A 101 4.72 -4.45 63.98
CA PHE A 101 3.60 -5.32 63.65
C PHE A 101 3.70 -5.75 62.17
N ASN A 102 3.77 -7.06 61.98
CA ASN A 102 3.82 -7.66 60.62
C ASN A 102 2.48 -8.37 60.39
N GLY A 103 1.86 -8.05 59.25
CA GLY A 103 0.56 -8.64 58.88
C GLY A 103 0.49 -9.01 57.41
N VAL A 104 -0.29 -10.03 57.11
CA VAL A 104 -0.68 -10.37 55.74
C VAL A 104 -2.03 -9.73 55.48
N VAL A 105 -2.14 -8.99 54.38
CA VAL A 105 -3.38 -8.36 53.92
C VAL A 105 -3.93 -9.18 52.78
N VAL A 106 -5.18 -9.63 52.90
CA VAL A 106 -5.93 -10.28 51.83
C VAL A 106 -7.13 -9.41 51.53
N GLY A 107 -7.20 -8.90 50.32
CA GLY A 107 -8.29 -8.07 49.82
C GLY A 107 -9.03 -8.72 48.64
N PHE A 108 -10.33 -8.52 48.60
CA PHE A 108 -11.17 -8.90 47.48
C PHE A 108 -11.91 -7.65 46.98
N SER A 109 -11.81 -7.35 45.68
CA SER A 109 -12.50 -6.25 45.05
C SER A 109 -13.41 -6.76 43.95
N PHE A 110 -14.70 -6.42 44.00
CA PHE A 110 -15.70 -6.78 43.02
C PHE A 110 -16.11 -5.53 42.22
N PRO A 111 -15.85 -5.46 40.91
CA PRO A 111 -16.25 -4.34 40.06
C PRO A 111 -17.74 -4.45 39.69
N LEU A 112 -18.66 -4.01 40.56
CA LEU A 112 -20.09 -4.17 40.35
C LEU A 112 -20.66 -3.35 39.20
N PHE A 113 -20.15 -2.14 38.94
CA PHE A 113 -20.69 -1.21 37.94
C PHE A 113 -19.64 -0.69 36.96
N GLU A 114 -18.36 -0.74 37.29
CA GLU A 114 -17.26 -0.12 36.55
C GLU A 114 -17.08 -0.68 35.12
N ASN A 115 -17.43 -1.94 34.92
CA ASN A 115 -17.22 -2.66 33.64
C ASN A 115 -18.49 -2.75 32.80
N ARG A 116 -19.58 -2.07 33.22
CA ARG A 116 -20.83 -2.03 32.46
C ARG A 116 -20.58 -1.40 31.08
N ASN A 117 -20.97 -2.08 30.02
CA ASN A 117 -20.81 -1.69 28.62
C ASN A 117 -19.37 -1.79 28.04
N LYS A 118 -18.29 -1.95 28.80
CA LYS A 118 -16.91 -2.09 28.25
C LYS A 118 -16.83 -3.19 27.21
N VAL A 119 -17.47 -4.35 27.44
CA VAL A 119 -17.51 -5.47 26.47
C VAL A 119 -18.31 -5.11 25.22
N LYS A 120 -19.42 -4.34 25.37
CA LYS A 120 -20.21 -3.90 24.20
C LYS A 120 -19.42 -2.92 23.34
N ILE A 121 -18.73 -1.97 23.97
CA ILE A 121 -17.86 -1.00 23.29
C ILE A 121 -16.72 -1.74 22.55
N ALA A 122 -16.04 -2.67 23.24
CA ALA A 122 -14.96 -3.44 22.61
C ALA A 122 -15.44 -4.30 21.43
N LYS A 123 -16.64 -4.87 21.51
CA LYS A 123 -17.25 -5.59 20.37
C LYS A 123 -17.58 -4.66 19.21
N ALA A 124 -18.11 -3.48 19.48
CA ALA A 124 -18.41 -2.49 18.45
C ALA A 124 -17.12 -1.98 17.77
N GLN A 125 -16.06 -1.76 18.56
CA GLN A 125 -14.74 -1.40 18.02
C GLN A 125 -14.16 -2.50 17.15
N ALA A 126 -14.21 -3.75 17.60
CA ALA A 126 -13.73 -4.89 16.78
C ALA A 126 -14.51 -5.01 15.47
N LEU A 127 -15.83 -4.87 15.51
CA LEU A 127 -16.66 -4.86 14.31
C LEU A 127 -16.28 -3.70 13.36
N ASN A 128 -16.05 -2.51 13.89
CA ASN A 128 -15.62 -1.36 13.09
C ASN A 128 -14.29 -1.62 12.38
N ILE A 129 -13.30 -2.21 13.07
CA ILE A 129 -12.01 -2.58 12.46
C ILE A 129 -12.18 -3.66 11.39
N ASP A 130 -13.03 -4.68 11.64
CA ASP A 130 -13.32 -5.72 10.67
C ASP A 130 -13.96 -5.13 9.40
N LEU A 131 -14.90 -4.19 9.54
CA LEU A 131 -15.52 -3.47 8.41
C LEU A 131 -14.54 -2.55 7.68
N GLN A 132 -13.64 -1.88 8.40
CA GLN A 132 -12.57 -1.08 7.78
C GLN A 132 -11.64 -1.96 6.96
N LYS A 133 -11.27 -3.14 7.47
CA LYS A 133 -10.46 -4.11 6.74
C LYS A 133 -11.16 -4.60 5.47
N GLU A 134 -12.45 -4.94 5.57
CA GLU A 134 -13.25 -5.35 4.41
C GLU A 134 -13.30 -4.24 3.35
N ASN A 135 -13.60 -3.01 3.75
CA ASN A 135 -13.62 -1.86 2.86
C ASN A 135 -12.24 -1.62 2.20
N ALA A 136 -11.16 -1.65 2.97
CA ALA A 136 -9.82 -1.52 2.43
C ALA A 136 -9.48 -2.64 1.43
N THR A 137 -9.89 -3.88 1.71
CA THR A 137 -9.73 -5.01 0.77
C THR A 137 -10.44 -4.76 -0.55
N LEU A 138 -11.70 -4.32 -0.49
CA LEU A 138 -12.50 -3.99 -1.69
C LEU A 138 -11.89 -2.83 -2.48
N GLN A 139 -11.35 -1.82 -1.80
CA GLN A 139 -10.67 -0.71 -2.46
C GLN A 139 -9.41 -1.17 -3.20
N VAL A 140 -8.54 -1.95 -2.54
CA VAL A 140 -7.33 -2.51 -3.16
C VAL A 140 -7.68 -3.41 -4.34
N GLU A 141 -8.70 -4.26 -4.22
CA GLU A 141 -9.17 -5.11 -5.32
C GLU A 141 -9.70 -4.29 -6.51
N SER A 142 -10.47 -3.25 -6.24
CA SER A 142 -11.02 -2.37 -7.27
C SER A 142 -9.92 -1.64 -8.02
N GLU A 143 -8.99 -1.04 -7.29
CA GLU A 143 -7.84 -0.32 -7.85
C GLU A 143 -6.94 -1.25 -8.66
N LEU A 144 -6.60 -2.43 -8.12
CA LEU A 144 -5.82 -3.43 -8.83
C LEU A 144 -6.50 -3.87 -10.13
N SER A 145 -7.82 -4.11 -10.09
CA SER A 145 -8.60 -4.49 -11.28
C SER A 145 -8.58 -3.40 -12.36
N GLN A 146 -8.67 -2.13 -11.94
CA GLN A 146 -8.59 -0.99 -12.86
C GLN A 146 -7.20 -0.89 -13.50
N LEU A 147 -6.15 -0.90 -12.69
CA LEU A 147 -4.75 -0.81 -13.15
C LEU A 147 -4.38 -1.99 -14.06
N TYR A 148 -4.82 -3.20 -13.71
CA TYR A 148 -4.56 -4.37 -14.54
C TYR A 148 -5.23 -4.27 -15.93
N ARG A 149 -6.49 -3.79 -15.99
CA ARG A 149 -7.18 -3.58 -17.27
C ARG A 149 -6.51 -2.52 -18.13
N GLU A 150 -6.08 -1.42 -17.49
CA GLU A 150 -5.36 -0.34 -18.17
C GLU A 150 -4.00 -0.82 -18.70
N ALA A 151 -3.22 -1.50 -17.86
CA ALA A 151 -1.93 -2.07 -18.25
C ALA A 151 -2.07 -3.11 -19.37
N LYS A 152 -3.12 -3.93 -19.33
CA LYS A 152 -3.43 -4.90 -20.39
C LYS A 152 -3.78 -4.22 -21.72
N ALA A 153 -4.57 -3.15 -21.68
CA ALA A 153 -4.92 -2.38 -22.88
C ALA A 153 -3.67 -1.74 -23.50
N LEU A 154 -2.81 -1.12 -22.67
CA LEU A 154 -1.55 -0.54 -23.11
C LEU A 154 -0.59 -1.59 -23.66
N HIS A 155 -0.48 -2.74 -23.01
CA HIS A 155 0.33 -3.86 -23.49
C HIS A 155 -0.13 -4.36 -24.87
N ASN A 156 -1.44 -4.53 -25.05
CA ASN A 156 -2.00 -4.95 -26.35
C ASN A 156 -1.71 -3.90 -27.45
N SER A 157 -1.95 -2.62 -27.15
CA SER A 157 -1.62 -1.53 -28.09
C SER A 157 -0.14 -1.52 -28.45
N MET A 158 0.75 -1.70 -27.47
CA MET A 158 2.19 -1.78 -27.72
C MET A 158 2.54 -2.95 -28.66
N GLU A 159 1.94 -4.12 -28.46
CA GLU A 159 2.17 -5.28 -29.34
C GLU A 159 1.61 -5.05 -30.75
N GLU A 160 0.48 -4.38 -30.90
CA GLU A 160 -0.06 -3.96 -32.21
C GLU A 160 0.88 -2.97 -32.90
N TYR A 161 1.38 -1.95 -32.20
CA TYR A 161 2.38 -1.04 -32.74
C TYR A 161 3.65 -1.78 -33.19
N LYS A 162 4.18 -2.68 -32.37
CA LYS A 162 5.36 -3.49 -32.75
C LYS A 162 5.10 -4.32 -34.00
N LYS A 163 3.92 -4.92 -34.14
CA LYS A 163 3.52 -5.65 -35.34
C LYS A 163 3.49 -4.73 -36.56
N THR A 164 2.85 -3.59 -36.45
CA THR A 164 2.73 -2.61 -37.53
C THR A 164 4.10 -2.12 -37.96
N PHE A 165 4.96 -1.72 -37.01
CA PHE A 165 6.32 -1.29 -37.34
C PHE A 165 7.19 -2.40 -37.99
N ARG A 166 7.02 -3.67 -37.59
CA ARG A 166 7.72 -4.79 -38.20
C ARG A 166 7.18 -5.12 -39.59
N SER A 167 5.90 -4.89 -39.85
CA SER A 167 5.28 -5.13 -41.16
C SER A 167 5.46 -3.97 -42.12
N GLN A 168 5.86 -2.77 -41.65
CA GLN A 168 6.20 -1.66 -42.53
C GLN A 168 7.54 -1.87 -43.24
N GLN A 169 7.49 -2.66 -44.29
CA GLN A 169 8.55 -2.69 -45.30
C GLN A 169 8.68 -1.34 -46.04
N ASP A 170 7.70 -0.45 -45.85
CA ASP A 170 7.64 0.84 -46.53
C ASP A 170 8.87 1.72 -46.23
N LEU A 171 9.41 1.70 -45.02
CA LEU A 171 10.65 2.44 -44.69
C LEU A 171 11.86 1.89 -45.44
N ALA A 172 11.96 0.57 -45.65
CA ALA A 172 13.01 -0.04 -46.41
C ALA A 172 12.83 0.27 -47.91
N LEU A 173 11.60 0.21 -48.42
CA LEU A 173 11.26 0.58 -49.78
C LEU A 173 11.47 2.08 -50.07
N LEU A 174 11.06 2.95 -49.14
CA LEU A 174 11.32 4.38 -49.24
C LEU A 174 12.82 4.69 -49.22
N LYS A 175 13.59 4.00 -48.39
CA LYS A 175 15.04 4.18 -48.34
C LYS A 175 15.70 3.66 -49.63
N GLN A 176 15.20 2.58 -50.19
CA GLN A 176 15.65 2.05 -51.46
C GLN A 176 15.28 2.97 -52.64
N ALA A 177 14.06 3.54 -52.62
CA ALA A 177 13.62 4.51 -53.65
C ALA A 177 14.42 5.83 -53.55
N LEU A 178 14.77 6.29 -52.32
CA LEU A 178 15.64 7.44 -52.12
C LEU A 178 17.07 7.19 -52.62
N THR A 179 17.64 6.03 -52.31
CA THR A 179 18.98 5.66 -52.80
C THR A 179 19.01 5.40 -54.31
N GLY A 180 17.87 4.95 -54.87
CA GLY A 180 17.66 4.79 -56.31
C GLY A 180 17.36 6.10 -57.06
N GLY A 181 17.29 7.24 -56.36
CA GLY A 181 17.00 8.56 -56.96
C GLY A 181 15.56 8.74 -57.48
N GLN A 182 14.64 7.83 -57.09
CA GLN A 182 13.25 7.84 -57.53
C GLN A 182 12.37 8.81 -56.70
N ILE A 183 12.80 9.16 -55.48
CA ILE A 183 12.12 10.16 -54.59
C ILE A 183 13.14 11.13 -54.02
N SER A 184 12.69 12.38 -53.78
CA SER A 184 13.52 13.40 -53.13
C SER A 184 13.29 13.37 -51.60
N ILE A 185 14.29 13.88 -50.87
CA ILE A 185 14.23 13.96 -49.40
C ILE A 185 12.98 14.73 -48.90
N CYS A 186 12.43 15.67 -49.70
CA CYS A 186 11.22 16.42 -49.40
C CYS A 186 9.94 15.57 -49.32
N LEU A 187 9.91 14.39 -49.91
CA LEU A 187 8.77 13.43 -49.86
C LEU A 187 8.83 12.51 -48.66
N LEU A 188 9.95 12.46 -47.96
CA LEU A 188 10.19 11.59 -46.82
C LEU A 188 9.83 12.28 -45.48
N TYR A 189 9.61 13.59 -45.54
CA TYR A 189 9.22 14.44 -44.39
C TYR A 189 7.77 14.85 -44.52
#